data_a520f145f22093ff01eb74d84d7d45af
#
_entry.id   a520f145f22093ff01eb74d84d7d45af
#
_cell.length_a   1.000
_cell.length_b   1.000
_cell.length_c   1.000
_cell.angle_alpha   90.00
_cell.angle_beta   90.00
_cell.angle_gamma   90.00
#
_symmetry.space_group_name_H-M   'P 1'
#
loop_
_entity.id
_entity.type
_entity.pdbx_description
1 polymer ?
#
loop_
_entity_poly.entity_id
_entity_poly.type
_entity_poly.pdbx_seq_one_letter_code
_entity_poly.pdbx_strand_id
1 'polypeptide(L)'
;MARAAVICGLGSYVPEAIVTNDMLAEVLDTSDEWIRTRTGVSQRHIAAAHQNTGDLAIEAAKCALLSAGLKRVQAVVLATATPDFSCPATAPRVAAALGMTGVMAFDISAVCTGFVYGLAVASALITGGLAQNVLLIGADTFTRTLDPSDRSTRALFGDGAGAVVLRAGDSCEAGALLGFDLGSDGTQAGLLMTPVITHEERKSQQATGFFSMDGRAVFNEAVTHMTESVQQLLKTVNWGIGDVDHLVPHQANTRILAAVADQLDVPFDRVVSNLRDVGNTVAASIPLALAHGHRAGILQEGDRVVLTGFGAGLTWGAVALHWPMIV
;
A
#
# COMPACT_ATOMS: atom_id res chain seq x y z
N MET A 1 26.37 -17.24 -0.16
CA MET A 1 25.28 -16.47 -0.80
C MET A 1 24.93 -15.28 0.10
N ALA A 2 24.47 -14.17 -0.46
CA ALA A 2 24.16 -12.99 0.35
C ALA A 2 22.80 -13.20 1.06
N ARG A 3 22.73 -12.86 2.36
CA ARG A 3 21.49 -12.93 3.13
C ARG A 3 20.46 -11.93 2.59
N ALA A 4 19.26 -12.40 2.32
CA ALA A 4 18.17 -11.61 1.78
C ALA A 4 16.91 -11.77 2.63
N ALA A 5 15.96 -10.84 2.48
CA ALA A 5 14.60 -11.00 2.95
C ALA A 5 13.77 -11.64 1.84
N VAL A 6 13.08 -12.73 2.17
CA VAL A 6 12.30 -13.53 1.24
C VAL A 6 10.84 -13.51 1.66
N ILE A 7 9.94 -13.09 0.78
CA ILE A 7 8.50 -13.17 1.00
C ILE A 7 8.10 -14.66 1.01
N CYS A 8 7.38 -15.08 2.04
CA CYS A 8 6.95 -16.47 2.22
C CYS A 8 5.48 -16.62 2.66
N GLY A 9 4.75 -15.54 2.80
CA GLY A 9 3.32 -15.55 3.11
C GLY A 9 2.65 -14.27 2.68
N LEU A 10 1.37 -14.36 2.32
CA LEU A 10 0.56 -13.27 1.80
C LEU A 10 -0.84 -13.32 2.40
N GLY A 11 -1.37 -12.17 2.77
CA GLY A 11 -2.72 -12.04 3.30
C GLY A 11 -3.37 -10.73 2.92
N SER A 12 -4.68 -10.73 2.88
CA SER A 12 -5.47 -9.53 2.54
C SER A 12 -6.80 -9.54 3.26
N TYR A 13 -7.30 -8.35 3.53
CA TYR A 13 -8.64 -8.14 4.07
C TYR A 13 -9.21 -6.83 3.54
N VAL A 14 -10.46 -6.85 3.14
CA VAL A 14 -11.27 -5.67 2.85
C VAL A 14 -12.55 -5.72 3.68
N PRO A 15 -13.07 -4.59 4.18
CA PRO A 15 -14.34 -4.56 4.91
C PRO A 15 -15.49 -5.13 4.08
N GLU A 16 -16.51 -5.67 4.75
CA GLU A 16 -17.67 -6.28 4.08
C GLU A 16 -18.56 -5.24 3.38
N ALA A 17 -18.64 -4.03 3.92
CA ALA A 17 -19.50 -2.98 3.37
C ALA A 17 -18.94 -2.45 2.05
N ILE A 18 -19.69 -2.66 0.98
CA ILE A 18 -19.40 -2.17 -0.36
C ILE A 18 -20.22 -0.91 -0.61
N VAL A 19 -19.55 0.13 -1.13
CA VAL A 19 -20.18 1.35 -1.61
C VAL A 19 -19.93 1.47 -3.11
N THR A 20 -20.99 1.37 -3.90
CA THR A 20 -20.97 1.51 -5.36
C THR A 20 -20.98 2.98 -5.77
N ASN A 21 -20.66 3.25 -7.04
CA ASN A 21 -20.75 4.60 -7.58
C ASN A 21 -22.18 5.14 -7.56
N ASP A 22 -23.19 4.29 -7.80
CA ASP A 22 -24.61 4.69 -7.76
C ASP A 22 -25.01 5.11 -6.35
N MET A 23 -24.57 4.40 -5.31
CA MET A 23 -24.81 4.81 -3.92
C MET A 23 -24.16 6.16 -3.59
N LEU A 24 -22.99 6.46 -4.16
CA LEU A 24 -22.38 7.79 -4.00
C LEU A 24 -23.17 8.87 -4.75
N ALA A 25 -23.74 8.56 -5.91
CA ALA A 25 -24.55 9.49 -6.69
C ALA A 25 -25.87 9.87 -6.00
N GLU A 26 -26.35 9.08 -5.04
CA GLU A 26 -27.53 9.44 -4.23
C GLU A 26 -27.25 10.60 -3.25
N VAL A 27 -25.97 10.81 -2.86
CA VAL A 27 -25.57 11.76 -1.82
C VAL A 27 -24.59 12.83 -2.27
N LEU A 28 -24.01 12.68 -3.48
CA LEU A 28 -23.04 13.60 -4.07
C LEU A 28 -23.43 13.94 -5.51
N ASP A 29 -23.08 15.13 -5.97
CA ASP A 29 -23.24 15.53 -7.38
C ASP A 29 -22.22 14.81 -8.27
N THR A 30 -22.46 13.53 -8.60
CA THR A 30 -21.59 12.65 -9.38
C THR A 30 -22.43 11.61 -10.15
N SER A 31 -21.76 10.75 -10.93
CA SER A 31 -22.35 9.60 -11.60
C SER A 31 -21.34 8.45 -11.72
N ASP A 32 -21.81 7.21 -11.97
CA ASP A 32 -20.93 6.07 -12.23
C ASP A 32 -19.99 6.35 -13.42
N GLU A 33 -20.50 6.92 -14.50
CA GLU A 33 -19.70 7.29 -15.68
C GLU A 33 -18.60 8.31 -15.31
N TRP A 34 -18.94 9.35 -14.55
CA TRP A 34 -17.97 10.37 -14.12
C TRP A 34 -16.84 9.76 -13.28
N ILE A 35 -17.19 8.91 -12.31
CA ILE A 35 -16.24 8.27 -11.42
C ILE A 35 -15.33 7.31 -12.19
N ARG A 36 -15.90 6.40 -12.97
CA ARG A 36 -15.15 5.39 -13.74
C ARG A 36 -14.21 6.02 -14.76
N THR A 37 -14.66 7.03 -15.48
CA THR A 37 -13.82 7.70 -16.48
C THR A 37 -12.62 8.40 -15.87
N ARG A 38 -12.75 8.94 -14.66
CA ARG A 38 -11.70 9.72 -14.00
C ARG A 38 -10.79 8.89 -13.10
N THR A 39 -11.32 7.86 -12.48
CA THR A 39 -10.61 7.09 -11.46
C THR A 39 -10.38 5.63 -11.84
N GLY A 40 -11.26 5.05 -12.66
CA GLY A 40 -11.32 3.62 -12.93
C GLY A 40 -12.05 2.81 -11.85
N VAL A 41 -12.51 3.44 -10.77
CA VAL A 41 -13.16 2.77 -9.63
C VAL A 41 -14.64 2.52 -9.92
N SER A 42 -15.11 1.30 -9.72
CA SER A 42 -16.53 0.93 -9.79
C SER A 42 -17.18 0.84 -8.41
N GLN A 43 -16.40 0.42 -7.41
CA GLN A 43 -16.84 0.30 -6.02
C GLN A 43 -15.65 0.43 -5.07
N ARG A 44 -15.92 0.61 -3.80
CA ARG A 44 -14.92 0.60 -2.72
C ARG A 44 -15.50 -0.05 -1.47
N HIS A 45 -14.61 -0.50 -0.60
CA HIS A 45 -14.96 -1.07 0.68
C HIS A 45 -14.77 0.00 1.77
N ILE A 46 -15.68 0.05 2.73
CA ILE A 46 -15.63 1.02 3.83
C ILE A 46 -15.72 0.27 5.16
N ALA A 47 -14.81 0.58 6.07
CA ALA A 47 -14.77 0.01 7.40
C ALA A 47 -16.05 0.35 8.19
N ALA A 48 -16.62 -0.65 8.86
CA ALA A 48 -17.74 -0.44 9.75
C ALA A 48 -17.36 0.53 10.90
N ALA A 49 -18.33 1.19 11.50
CA ALA A 49 -18.08 2.20 12.53
C ALA A 49 -17.25 1.70 13.72
N HIS A 50 -17.32 0.39 14.02
CA HIS A 50 -16.57 -0.24 15.10
C HIS A 50 -15.19 -0.80 14.69
N GLN A 51 -14.89 -0.85 13.39
CA GLN A 51 -13.61 -1.36 12.88
C GLN A 51 -12.61 -0.21 12.75
N ASN A 52 -11.43 -0.34 13.31
CA ASN A 52 -10.29 0.57 13.13
C ASN A 52 -9.23 -0.07 12.22
N THR A 53 -8.22 0.68 11.87
CA THR A 53 -7.10 0.20 11.02
C THR A 53 -6.45 -1.06 11.59
N GLY A 54 -6.25 -1.11 12.91
CA GLY A 54 -5.70 -2.30 13.58
C GLY A 54 -6.58 -3.53 13.45
N ASP A 55 -7.91 -3.38 13.36
CA ASP A 55 -8.82 -4.52 13.18
C ASP A 55 -8.67 -5.10 11.77
N LEU A 56 -8.59 -4.26 10.74
CA LEU A 56 -8.32 -4.69 9.36
C LEU A 56 -6.94 -5.35 9.26
N ALA A 57 -5.93 -4.74 9.90
CA ALA A 57 -4.57 -5.24 9.93
C ALA A 57 -4.48 -6.65 10.56
N ILE A 58 -5.22 -6.93 11.64
CA ILE A 58 -5.28 -8.24 12.30
C ILE A 58 -5.80 -9.31 11.34
N GLU A 59 -6.87 -9.04 10.59
CA GLU A 59 -7.43 -10.03 9.66
C GLU A 59 -6.47 -10.34 8.49
N ALA A 60 -5.87 -9.31 7.87
CA ALA A 60 -4.87 -9.52 6.82
C ALA A 60 -3.64 -10.29 7.36
N ALA A 61 -3.19 -9.95 8.57
CA ALA A 61 -2.07 -10.61 9.24
C ALA A 61 -2.32 -12.09 9.54
N LYS A 62 -3.53 -12.46 9.98
CA LYS A 62 -3.92 -13.88 10.18
C LYS A 62 -3.79 -14.67 8.88
N CYS A 63 -4.27 -14.13 7.78
CA CYS A 63 -4.16 -14.76 6.47
C CYS A 63 -2.68 -14.92 6.05
N ALA A 64 -1.86 -13.88 6.21
CA ALA A 64 -0.44 -13.92 5.85
C ALA A 64 0.36 -14.92 6.69
N LEU A 65 0.11 -14.99 7.99
CA LEU A 65 0.73 -15.97 8.90
C LEU A 65 0.32 -17.40 8.56
N LEU A 66 -0.96 -17.62 8.26
CA LEU A 66 -1.47 -18.93 7.83
C LEU A 66 -0.81 -19.37 6.52
N SER A 67 -0.75 -18.50 5.52
CA SER A 67 -0.09 -18.73 4.25
C SER A 67 1.41 -19.07 4.43
N ALA A 68 2.10 -18.39 5.36
CA ALA A 68 3.50 -18.68 5.68
C ALA A 68 3.71 -19.96 6.51
N GLY A 69 2.65 -20.59 7.02
CA GLY A 69 2.75 -21.70 7.98
C GLY A 69 3.37 -21.31 9.33
N LEU A 70 3.33 -20.01 9.67
CA LEU A 70 3.93 -19.47 10.89
C LEU A 70 2.88 -19.03 11.90
N LYS A 71 3.15 -19.32 13.20
CA LYS A 71 2.33 -18.85 14.31
C LYS A 71 2.88 -17.60 14.98
N ARG A 72 4.14 -17.25 14.71
CA ARG A 72 4.84 -16.16 15.37
C ARG A 72 5.92 -15.61 14.47
N VAL A 73 6.15 -14.30 14.55
CA VAL A 73 7.27 -13.57 13.96
C VAL A 73 8.06 -12.82 15.04
N GLN A 74 9.25 -12.32 14.70
CA GLN A 74 10.10 -11.58 15.62
C GLN A 74 9.86 -10.06 15.55
N ALA A 75 9.28 -9.60 14.43
CA ALA A 75 8.90 -8.20 14.28
C ALA A 75 7.57 -8.06 13.56
N VAL A 76 6.76 -7.09 13.97
CA VAL A 76 5.54 -6.63 13.31
C VAL A 76 5.73 -5.17 12.94
N VAL A 77 5.67 -4.87 11.65
CA VAL A 77 5.76 -3.51 11.09
C VAL A 77 4.43 -3.19 10.43
N LEU A 78 3.79 -2.11 10.85
CA LEU A 78 2.55 -1.62 10.27
C LEU A 78 2.79 -0.30 9.53
N ALA A 79 2.58 -0.30 8.23
CA ALA A 79 2.54 0.92 7.42
C ALA A 79 1.11 1.46 7.41
N THR A 80 0.89 2.64 7.97
CA THR A 80 -0.42 3.28 8.02
C THR A 80 -0.33 4.80 8.07
N ALA A 81 -1.34 5.47 7.49
CA ALA A 81 -1.60 6.91 7.63
C ALA A 81 -2.76 7.18 8.60
N THR A 82 -3.46 6.13 9.03
CA THR A 82 -4.66 6.19 9.89
C THR A 82 -4.52 5.28 11.10
N PRO A 83 -3.50 5.51 11.98
CA PRO A 83 -3.34 4.69 13.17
C PRO A 83 -4.57 4.78 14.07
N ASP A 84 -4.83 3.72 14.87
CA ASP A 84 -5.97 3.68 15.79
C ASP A 84 -5.95 4.84 16.78
N PHE A 85 -4.75 5.28 17.18
CA PHE A 85 -4.50 6.39 18.11
C PHE A 85 -3.30 7.20 17.63
N SER A 86 -3.26 8.48 17.98
CA SER A 86 -2.05 9.30 17.81
C SER A 86 -0.90 8.82 18.71
N CYS A 87 -1.22 8.14 19.79
CA CYS A 87 -0.33 7.48 20.76
C CYS A 87 -1.18 6.52 21.62
N PRO A 88 -0.79 5.25 21.79
CA PRO A 88 0.41 4.56 21.25
C PRO A 88 0.28 4.19 19.77
N ALA A 89 1.36 3.61 19.19
CA ALA A 89 1.33 2.98 17.88
C ALA A 89 0.36 1.79 17.82
N THR A 90 -0.14 1.47 16.64
CA THR A 90 -1.15 0.41 16.41
C THR A 90 -0.53 -0.99 16.34
N ALA A 91 0.69 -1.15 15.79
CA ALA A 91 1.34 -2.45 15.62
C ALA A 91 1.48 -3.27 16.92
N PRO A 92 1.78 -2.69 18.11
CA PRO A 92 1.80 -3.46 19.36
C PRO A 92 0.44 -4.08 19.71
N ARG A 93 -0.67 -3.37 19.45
CA ARG A 93 -2.03 -3.90 19.62
C ARG A 93 -2.29 -5.07 18.66
N VAL A 94 -1.90 -4.90 17.38
CA VAL A 94 -2.02 -5.95 16.37
C VAL A 94 -1.24 -7.19 16.77
N ALA A 95 0.01 -7.04 17.20
CA ALA A 95 0.85 -8.14 17.67
C ALA A 95 0.20 -8.88 18.88
N ALA A 96 -0.30 -8.13 19.85
CA ALA A 96 -0.98 -8.71 21.03
C ALA A 96 -2.26 -9.48 20.64
N ALA A 97 -3.07 -8.95 19.73
CA ALA A 97 -4.28 -9.62 19.22
C ALA A 97 -3.97 -10.92 18.46
N LEU A 98 -2.77 -11.02 17.86
CA LEU A 98 -2.25 -12.22 17.21
C LEU A 98 -1.58 -13.20 18.21
N GLY A 99 -1.64 -12.93 19.51
CA GLY A 99 -1.00 -13.74 20.54
C GLY A 99 0.51 -13.58 20.64
N MET A 100 1.06 -12.51 20.05
CA MET A 100 2.50 -12.25 20.03
C MET A 100 2.87 -11.14 21.00
N THR A 101 3.37 -11.50 22.18
CA THR A 101 3.94 -10.57 23.17
C THR A 101 5.45 -10.65 23.17
N GLY A 102 6.13 -9.53 23.49
CA GLY A 102 7.59 -9.47 23.57
C GLY A 102 8.28 -9.51 22.18
N VAL A 103 7.57 -9.23 21.09
CA VAL A 103 8.11 -9.04 19.73
C VAL A 103 8.34 -7.56 19.48
N MET A 104 9.26 -7.21 18.57
CA MET A 104 9.34 -5.85 18.06
C MET A 104 8.04 -5.49 17.35
N ALA A 105 7.41 -4.37 17.68
CA ALA A 105 6.21 -3.92 17.00
C ALA A 105 6.16 -2.39 16.95
N PHE A 106 6.05 -1.82 15.76
CA PHE A 106 6.00 -0.37 15.53
C PHE A 106 5.32 -0.02 14.22
N ASP A 107 4.80 1.20 14.15
CA ASP A 107 4.21 1.77 12.94
C ASP A 107 5.26 2.56 12.16
N ILE A 108 5.08 2.61 10.84
CA ILE A 108 5.79 3.53 9.94
C ILE A 108 4.78 4.35 9.15
N SER A 109 5.13 5.60 8.85
CA SER A 109 4.29 6.51 8.09
C SER A 109 5.01 7.02 6.85
N ALA A 110 4.63 6.50 5.69
CA ALA A 110 5.00 7.00 4.36
C ALA A 110 3.77 6.92 3.42
N VAL A 111 2.59 6.98 3.99
CA VAL A 111 1.27 7.02 3.32
C VAL A 111 1.19 5.95 2.22
N CYS A 112 0.95 6.35 0.96
CA CYS A 112 0.79 5.43 -0.18
C CYS A 112 2.05 4.63 -0.52
N THR A 113 3.24 5.13 -0.18
CA THR A 113 4.51 4.39 -0.32
C THR A 113 4.85 3.56 0.92
N GLY A 114 4.00 3.59 1.95
CA GLY A 114 4.25 2.95 3.23
C GLY A 114 4.61 1.48 3.13
N PHE A 115 3.96 0.73 2.23
CA PHE A 115 4.28 -0.68 2.04
C PHE A 115 5.66 -0.90 1.40
N VAL A 116 6.05 -0.08 0.42
CA VAL A 116 7.39 -0.14 -0.22
C VAL A 116 8.49 0.20 0.79
N TYR A 117 8.30 1.26 1.57
CA TYR A 117 9.21 1.62 2.67
C TYR A 117 9.24 0.53 3.76
N GLY A 118 8.10 -0.06 4.05
CA GLY A 118 7.98 -1.19 4.98
C GLY A 118 8.76 -2.42 4.53
N LEU A 119 8.76 -2.74 3.24
CA LEU A 119 9.60 -3.81 2.68
C LEU A 119 11.10 -3.52 2.88
N ALA A 120 11.53 -2.27 2.68
CA ALA A 120 12.92 -1.87 2.92
C ALA A 120 13.29 -1.99 4.41
N VAL A 121 12.43 -1.53 5.32
CA VAL A 121 12.61 -1.68 6.78
C VAL A 121 12.67 -3.15 7.19
N ALA A 122 11.72 -3.97 6.72
CA ALA A 122 11.69 -5.40 7.02
C ALA A 122 12.95 -6.12 6.49
N SER A 123 13.37 -5.78 5.26
CA SER A 123 14.62 -6.29 4.67
C SER A 123 15.84 -5.91 5.52
N ALA A 124 15.93 -4.66 5.96
CA ALA A 124 17.03 -4.20 6.82
C ALA A 124 17.06 -4.92 8.19
N LEU A 125 15.90 -5.16 8.82
CA LEU A 125 15.80 -5.92 10.08
C LEU A 125 16.31 -7.36 9.89
N ILE A 126 15.98 -7.99 8.77
CA ILE A 126 16.37 -9.36 8.46
C ILE A 126 17.87 -9.42 8.10
N THR A 127 18.32 -8.62 7.15
CA THR A 127 19.73 -8.64 6.69
C THR A 127 20.68 -8.16 7.77
N GLY A 128 20.29 -7.20 8.61
CA GLY A 128 21.01 -6.74 9.79
C GLY A 128 21.00 -7.71 10.98
N GLY A 129 20.27 -8.85 10.88
CA GLY A 129 20.26 -9.90 11.90
C GLY A 129 19.40 -9.61 13.12
N LEU A 130 18.60 -8.52 13.12
CA LEU A 130 17.70 -8.18 14.23
C LEU A 130 16.44 -9.06 14.27
N ALA A 131 16.03 -9.61 13.13
CA ALA A 131 14.92 -10.54 13.02
C ALA A 131 15.23 -11.65 12.01
N GLN A 132 14.68 -12.85 12.24
CA GLN A 132 14.69 -13.95 11.25
C GLN A 132 13.42 -13.93 10.39
N ASN A 133 12.33 -13.38 10.93
CA ASN A 133 11.08 -13.20 10.22
C ASN A 133 10.37 -11.93 10.70
N VAL A 134 9.68 -11.28 9.75
CA VAL A 134 8.96 -10.02 9.93
C VAL A 134 7.58 -10.16 9.28
N LEU A 135 6.56 -9.73 9.99
CA LEU A 135 5.22 -9.49 9.44
C LEU A 135 5.14 -8.01 9.08
N LEU A 136 5.03 -7.71 7.80
CA LEU A 136 4.76 -6.37 7.30
C LEU A 136 3.30 -6.26 6.89
N ILE A 137 2.63 -5.23 7.36
CA ILE A 137 1.22 -4.95 7.09
C ILE A 137 1.12 -3.54 6.52
N GLY A 138 0.36 -3.36 5.45
CA GLY A 138 -0.14 -2.07 4.98
C GLY A 138 -1.64 -2.01 5.26
N ALA A 139 -2.12 -1.04 6.03
CA ALA A 139 -3.54 -0.96 6.39
C ALA A 139 -3.97 0.48 6.63
N ASP A 140 -5.16 0.83 6.13
CA ASP A 140 -5.76 2.15 6.33
C ASP A 140 -7.29 2.08 6.40
N THR A 141 -7.88 2.90 7.27
CA THR A 141 -9.29 3.30 7.27
C THR A 141 -9.40 4.74 6.77
N PHE A 142 -8.88 4.97 5.56
CA PHE A 142 -8.63 6.31 5.03
C PHE A 142 -9.90 7.10 4.72
N THR A 143 -11.01 6.38 4.45
CA THR A 143 -12.31 7.03 4.16
C THR A 143 -12.79 7.92 5.29
N ARG A 144 -12.31 7.74 6.53
CA ARG A 144 -12.63 8.57 7.70
C ARG A 144 -11.96 9.94 7.71
N THR A 145 -10.93 10.12 6.91
CA THR A 145 -10.20 11.39 6.79
C THR A 145 -10.79 12.30 5.72
N LEU A 146 -11.76 11.81 4.95
CA LEU A 146 -12.31 12.51 3.79
C LEU A 146 -13.47 13.43 4.18
N ASP A 147 -13.55 14.58 3.50
CA ASP A 147 -14.73 15.43 3.57
C ASP A 147 -15.96 14.69 3.00
N PRO A 148 -17.03 14.53 3.78
CA PRO A 148 -18.25 13.87 3.31
C PRO A 148 -18.90 14.52 2.07
N SER A 149 -18.62 15.80 1.80
CA SER A 149 -19.13 16.55 0.67
C SER A 149 -18.21 16.58 -0.56
N ASP A 150 -16.93 16.16 -0.42
CA ASP A 150 -15.99 16.16 -1.54
C ASP A 150 -16.13 14.91 -2.41
N ARG A 151 -16.83 15.08 -3.55
CA ARG A 151 -17.00 13.98 -4.52
C ARG A 151 -15.69 13.45 -5.10
N SER A 152 -14.63 14.25 -5.16
CA SER A 152 -13.37 13.87 -5.82
C SER A 152 -12.59 12.85 -5.00
N THR A 153 -12.50 13.04 -3.69
CA THR A 153 -11.82 12.12 -2.78
C THR A 153 -12.72 10.94 -2.38
N ARG A 154 -14.02 11.19 -2.08
CA ARG A 154 -14.97 10.13 -1.75
C ARG A 154 -15.15 9.08 -2.85
N ALA A 155 -15.07 9.51 -4.12
CA ALA A 155 -15.17 8.60 -5.26
C ALA A 155 -13.92 7.70 -5.43
N LEU A 156 -12.77 8.10 -4.88
CA LEU A 156 -11.48 7.48 -5.14
C LEU A 156 -11.08 6.47 -4.06
N PHE A 157 -11.18 6.85 -2.79
CA PHE A 157 -10.59 6.09 -1.70
C PHE A 157 -11.50 4.99 -1.14
N GLY A 158 -10.87 3.91 -0.68
CA GLY A 158 -11.46 2.82 0.08
C GLY A 158 -10.57 2.43 1.27
N ASP A 159 -11.09 1.52 2.11
CA ASP A 159 -10.42 0.99 3.28
C ASP A 159 -9.99 -0.46 3.06
N GLY A 160 -8.89 -0.87 3.67
CA GLY A 160 -8.41 -2.23 3.55
C GLY A 160 -7.08 -2.49 4.25
N ALA A 161 -6.66 -3.73 4.24
CA ALA A 161 -5.38 -4.18 4.74
C ALA A 161 -4.80 -5.30 3.86
N GLY A 162 -3.48 -5.27 3.68
CA GLY A 162 -2.76 -6.37 3.09
C GLY A 162 -1.47 -6.61 3.86
N ALA A 163 -1.01 -7.86 3.90
CA ALA A 163 0.15 -8.23 4.70
C ALA A 163 1.02 -9.25 3.98
N VAL A 164 2.32 -9.19 4.23
CA VAL A 164 3.28 -10.22 3.85
C VAL A 164 4.10 -10.66 5.04
N VAL A 165 4.47 -11.95 5.04
CA VAL A 165 5.51 -12.46 5.93
C VAL A 165 6.80 -12.56 5.15
N LEU A 166 7.88 -11.98 5.70
CA LEU A 166 9.23 -12.10 5.19
C LEU A 166 10.05 -12.96 6.16
N ARG A 167 10.94 -13.78 5.60
CA ARG A 167 11.94 -14.56 6.34
C ARG A 167 13.34 -14.30 5.86
N ALA A 168 14.32 -14.67 6.66
CA ALA A 168 15.70 -14.75 6.19
C ALA A 168 15.85 -15.88 5.17
N GLY A 169 16.62 -15.62 4.11
CA GLY A 169 16.95 -16.58 3.05
C GLY A 169 18.09 -16.06 2.19
N ASP A 170 18.25 -16.65 1.03
CA ASP A 170 19.28 -16.30 0.06
C ASP A 170 18.73 -15.43 -1.06
N SER A 171 19.55 -14.55 -1.63
CA SER A 171 19.16 -13.64 -2.71
C SER A 171 18.77 -14.34 -4.03
N CYS A 172 19.05 -15.62 -4.18
CA CYS A 172 18.65 -16.42 -5.35
C CYS A 172 17.31 -17.16 -5.16
N GLU A 173 16.69 -17.10 -3.98
CA GLU A 173 15.41 -17.74 -3.74
C GLU A 173 14.27 -16.98 -4.40
N ALA A 174 13.22 -17.69 -4.85
CA ALA A 174 11.95 -17.08 -5.19
C ALA A 174 11.38 -16.37 -3.94
N GLY A 175 10.88 -15.15 -4.12
CA GLY A 175 10.44 -14.28 -3.02
C GLY A 175 11.51 -13.34 -2.48
N ALA A 176 12.77 -13.47 -2.89
CA ALA A 176 13.84 -12.58 -2.45
C ALA A 176 13.61 -11.15 -2.95
N LEU A 177 13.73 -10.18 -2.04
CA LEU A 177 13.80 -8.77 -2.38
C LEU A 177 15.21 -8.46 -2.90
N LEU A 178 15.32 -7.99 -4.15
CA LEU A 178 16.57 -7.87 -4.88
C LEU A 178 17.19 -6.48 -4.80
N GLY A 179 16.35 -5.44 -4.71
CA GLY A 179 16.80 -4.05 -4.65
C GLY A 179 15.67 -3.09 -4.37
N PHE A 180 16.08 -1.88 -4.02
CA PHE A 180 15.18 -0.76 -3.69
C PHE A 180 15.68 0.52 -4.33
N ASP A 181 14.73 1.37 -4.73
CA ASP A 181 14.95 2.79 -4.94
C ASP A 181 13.91 3.53 -4.10
N LEU A 182 14.34 4.48 -3.27
CA LEU A 182 13.49 5.22 -2.35
C LEU A 182 13.89 6.69 -2.35
N GLY A 183 12.91 7.59 -2.31
CA GLY A 183 13.14 9.02 -2.27
C GLY A 183 12.00 9.82 -1.67
N SER A 184 12.29 11.09 -1.36
CA SER A 184 11.30 12.02 -0.82
C SER A 184 11.62 13.47 -1.16
N ASP A 185 10.57 14.31 -1.27
CA ASP A 185 10.66 15.76 -1.38
C ASP A 185 9.61 16.43 -0.47
N GLY A 186 10.06 16.96 0.67
CA GLY A 186 9.21 17.67 1.62
C GLY A 186 8.83 19.09 1.20
N THR A 187 9.42 19.63 0.13
CA THR A 187 9.10 21.00 -0.34
C THR A 187 7.69 21.09 -0.91
N GLN A 188 7.13 19.98 -1.34
CA GLN A 188 5.80 19.86 -1.94
C GLN A 188 4.77 19.16 -1.03
N ALA A 189 5.02 19.09 0.28
CA ALA A 189 4.15 18.39 1.25
C ALA A 189 2.69 18.86 1.22
N GLY A 190 2.44 20.11 0.84
CA GLY A 190 1.09 20.69 0.73
C GLY A 190 0.22 20.12 -0.41
N LEU A 191 0.78 19.35 -1.35
CA LEU A 191 0.01 18.78 -2.46
C LEU A 191 -0.95 17.66 -2.02
N LEU A 192 -0.59 16.92 -0.95
CA LEU A 192 -1.42 15.86 -0.36
C LEU A 192 -1.25 15.93 1.15
N MET A 193 -2.28 16.32 1.88
CA MET A 193 -2.14 16.46 3.33
C MET A 193 -3.47 16.24 4.07
N THR A 194 -3.36 15.75 5.30
CA THR A 194 -4.42 15.82 6.31
C THR A 194 -3.88 16.69 7.44
N PRO A 195 -4.39 17.89 7.65
CA PRO A 195 -3.85 18.79 8.68
C PRO A 195 -4.18 18.26 10.09
N VAL A 196 -3.21 18.41 11.00
CA VAL A 196 -3.49 18.24 12.43
C VAL A 196 -4.19 19.50 12.93
N ILE A 197 -5.41 19.35 13.44
CA ILE A 197 -6.16 20.47 13.99
C ILE A 197 -5.49 20.97 15.27
N THR A 198 -4.97 22.17 15.24
CA THR A 198 -4.36 22.83 16.38
C THR A 198 -5.37 23.18 17.47
N HIS A 199 -4.91 23.51 18.70
CA HIS A 199 -5.81 23.89 19.78
C HIS A 199 -6.59 25.16 19.47
N GLU A 200 -5.99 26.13 18.76
CA GLU A 200 -6.65 27.39 18.37
C GLU A 200 -7.70 27.17 17.29
N GLU A 201 -7.40 26.34 16.29
CA GLU A 201 -8.34 25.96 15.23
C GLU A 201 -9.55 25.20 15.79
N ARG A 202 -9.35 24.34 16.80
CA ARG A 202 -10.46 23.66 17.51
C ARG A 202 -11.38 24.68 18.22
N LYS A 203 -10.81 25.76 18.78
CA LYS A 203 -11.60 26.82 19.42
C LYS A 203 -12.40 27.65 18.42
N SER A 204 -11.85 27.90 17.23
CA SER A 204 -12.49 28.73 16.19
C SER A 204 -13.54 27.98 15.38
N GLN A 205 -13.63 26.63 15.48
CA GLN A 205 -14.50 25.76 14.66
C GLN A 205 -14.28 25.91 13.15
N GLN A 206 -13.13 26.42 12.72
CA GLN A 206 -12.83 26.73 11.32
C GLN A 206 -12.04 25.65 10.59
N ALA A 207 -11.34 24.77 11.31
CA ALA A 207 -10.54 23.69 10.69
C ALA A 207 -11.39 22.42 10.55
N THR A 208 -11.45 21.90 9.35
CA THR A 208 -12.18 20.66 9.07
C THR A 208 -11.32 19.40 9.31
N GLY A 209 -9.99 19.54 9.29
CA GLY A 209 -9.07 18.39 9.46
C GLY A 209 -9.18 17.31 8.40
N PHE A 210 -9.90 17.58 7.30
CA PHE A 210 -10.06 16.62 6.22
C PHE A 210 -8.84 16.58 5.30
N PHE A 211 -8.65 15.43 4.67
CA PHE A 211 -7.65 15.23 3.64
C PHE A 211 -7.92 16.15 2.44
N SER A 212 -6.85 16.76 1.93
CA SER A 212 -6.90 17.59 0.73
C SER A 212 -5.83 17.18 -0.27
N MET A 213 -6.09 17.38 -1.56
CA MET A 213 -5.22 16.97 -2.64
C MET A 213 -5.33 17.91 -3.85
N ASP A 214 -4.17 18.38 -4.39
CA ASP A 214 -4.11 18.94 -5.75
C ASP A 214 -3.96 17.80 -6.76
N GLY A 215 -5.06 17.28 -7.26
CA GLY A 215 -5.07 16.10 -8.12
C GLY A 215 -4.28 16.27 -9.43
N ARG A 216 -4.11 17.49 -9.96
CA ARG A 216 -3.35 17.74 -11.20
C ARG A 216 -1.85 17.72 -10.93
N ALA A 217 -1.40 18.42 -9.91
CA ALA A 217 0.01 18.42 -9.51
C ALA A 217 0.44 17.01 -9.09
N VAL A 218 -0.36 16.34 -8.25
CA VAL A 218 -0.13 14.95 -7.81
C VAL A 218 -0.02 13.98 -8.98
N PHE A 219 -0.83 14.13 -10.04
CA PHE A 219 -0.73 13.29 -11.23
C PHE A 219 0.65 13.41 -11.88
N ASN A 220 1.14 14.64 -12.09
CA ASN A 220 2.43 14.87 -12.74
C ASN A 220 3.60 14.32 -11.91
N GLU A 221 3.63 14.62 -10.61
CA GLU A 221 4.67 14.15 -9.69
C GLU A 221 4.65 12.62 -9.58
N ALA A 222 3.47 12.00 -9.48
CA ALA A 222 3.35 10.57 -9.39
C ALA A 222 3.90 9.85 -10.62
N VAL A 223 3.52 10.31 -11.83
CA VAL A 223 3.99 9.70 -13.08
C VAL A 223 5.51 9.86 -13.21
N THR A 224 6.05 11.05 -12.94
CA THR A 224 7.49 11.30 -13.00
C THR A 224 8.26 10.42 -12.02
N HIS A 225 7.94 10.52 -10.74
CA HIS A 225 8.73 9.85 -9.70
C HIS A 225 8.59 8.33 -9.71
N MET A 226 7.41 7.79 -10.01
CA MET A 226 7.25 6.34 -10.13
C MET A 226 8.03 5.79 -11.31
N THR A 227 8.02 6.49 -12.46
CA THR A 227 8.77 6.09 -13.64
C THR A 227 10.28 6.15 -13.39
N GLU A 228 10.79 7.26 -12.87
CA GLU A 228 12.22 7.43 -12.58
C GLU A 228 12.72 6.42 -11.55
N SER A 229 11.93 6.18 -10.49
CA SER A 229 12.27 5.21 -9.45
C SER A 229 12.36 3.78 -10.00
N VAL A 230 11.42 3.36 -10.85
CA VAL A 230 11.50 2.05 -11.52
C VAL A 230 12.75 1.97 -12.41
N GLN A 231 13.02 2.99 -13.23
CA GLN A 231 14.19 3.01 -14.09
C GLN A 231 15.51 2.93 -13.31
N GLN A 232 15.60 3.62 -12.17
CA GLN A 232 16.78 3.58 -11.31
C GLN A 232 16.93 2.22 -10.62
N LEU A 233 15.82 1.64 -10.14
CA LEU A 233 15.79 0.32 -9.57
C LEU A 233 16.27 -0.74 -10.55
N LEU A 234 15.79 -0.72 -11.81
CA LEU A 234 16.14 -1.68 -12.84
C LEU A 234 17.65 -1.67 -13.14
N LYS A 235 18.29 -0.49 -13.15
CA LYS A 235 19.76 -0.38 -13.26
C LYS A 235 20.47 -1.05 -12.08
N THR A 236 19.95 -0.88 -10.86
CA THR A 236 20.53 -1.45 -9.64
C THR A 236 20.49 -2.97 -9.63
N VAL A 237 19.38 -3.57 -10.14
CA VAL A 237 19.21 -5.03 -10.17
C VAL A 237 19.63 -5.68 -11.48
N ASN A 238 20.20 -4.89 -12.43
CA ASN A 238 20.61 -5.37 -13.75
C ASN A 238 19.48 -6.00 -14.57
N TRP A 239 18.28 -5.45 -14.50
CA TRP A 239 17.16 -5.84 -15.35
C TRP A 239 16.90 -4.79 -16.43
N GLY A 240 16.55 -5.24 -17.64
CA GLY A 240 15.90 -4.40 -18.63
C GLY A 240 14.38 -4.33 -18.35
N ILE A 241 13.71 -3.30 -18.87
CA ILE A 241 12.24 -3.20 -18.74
C ILE A 241 11.51 -4.42 -19.37
N GLY A 242 12.07 -4.97 -20.45
CA GLY A 242 11.55 -6.19 -21.09
C GLY A 242 11.64 -7.44 -20.23
N ASP A 243 12.50 -7.43 -19.20
CA ASP A 243 12.64 -8.54 -18.24
C ASP A 243 11.54 -8.54 -17.16
N VAL A 244 10.79 -7.43 -17.01
CA VAL A 244 9.74 -7.30 -16.01
C VAL A 244 8.47 -8.01 -16.51
N ASP A 245 8.07 -9.07 -15.82
CA ASP A 245 6.85 -9.80 -16.15
C ASP A 245 5.62 -9.03 -15.67
N HIS A 246 5.67 -8.47 -14.47
CA HIS A 246 4.56 -7.72 -13.88
C HIS A 246 5.00 -6.46 -13.15
N LEU A 247 4.27 -5.36 -13.39
CA LEU A 247 4.33 -4.12 -12.63
C LEU A 247 3.14 -4.08 -11.66
N VAL A 248 3.41 -3.87 -10.37
CA VAL A 248 2.37 -3.74 -9.32
C VAL A 248 2.49 -2.35 -8.69
N PRO A 249 1.89 -1.33 -9.29
CA PRO A 249 1.95 0.03 -8.78
C PRO A 249 1.00 0.24 -7.60
N HIS A 250 1.26 1.27 -6.80
CA HIS A 250 0.25 1.83 -5.91
C HIS A 250 -1.03 2.14 -6.70
N GLN A 251 -2.17 1.68 -6.21
CA GLN A 251 -3.47 1.79 -6.87
C GLN A 251 -4.06 3.19 -6.70
N ALA A 252 -3.40 4.19 -7.27
CA ALA A 252 -3.77 5.60 -7.14
C ALA A 252 -5.06 5.93 -7.91
N ASN A 253 -5.02 5.79 -9.21
CA ASN A 253 -6.14 5.82 -10.16
C ASN A 253 -5.68 5.27 -11.52
N THR A 254 -6.61 4.79 -12.34
CA THR A 254 -6.27 4.14 -13.63
C THR A 254 -5.46 5.04 -14.56
N ARG A 255 -5.66 6.36 -14.52
CA ARG A 255 -4.93 7.29 -15.39
C ARG A 255 -3.45 7.36 -15.04
N ILE A 256 -3.11 7.37 -13.74
CA ILE A 256 -1.71 7.31 -13.29
C ILE A 256 -1.11 5.96 -13.66
N LEU A 257 -1.83 4.86 -13.40
CA LEU A 257 -1.34 3.52 -13.74
C LEU A 257 -1.02 3.40 -15.23
N ALA A 258 -1.92 3.87 -16.10
CA ALA A 258 -1.73 3.86 -17.54
C ALA A 258 -0.56 4.74 -17.98
N ALA A 259 -0.44 5.95 -17.44
CA ALA A 259 0.65 6.87 -17.79
C ALA A 259 2.03 6.35 -17.35
N VAL A 260 2.13 5.73 -16.19
CA VAL A 260 3.38 5.10 -15.71
C VAL A 260 3.75 3.91 -16.60
N ALA A 261 2.79 3.06 -16.95
CA ALA A 261 3.00 1.92 -17.83
C ALA A 261 3.47 2.38 -19.22
N ASP A 262 2.83 3.41 -19.79
CA ASP A 262 3.17 4.00 -21.09
C ASP A 262 4.59 4.60 -21.08
N GLN A 263 4.95 5.38 -20.06
CA GLN A 263 6.30 5.94 -19.94
C GLN A 263 7.40 4.90 -19.72
N LEU A 264 7.06 3.75 -19.18
CA LEU A 264 7.97 2.63 -18.98
C LEU A 264 8.00 1.65 -20.17
N ASP A 265 7.20 1.87 -21.21
CA ASP A 265 6.98 0.90 -22.31
C ASP A 265 6.52 -0.48 -21.80
N VAL A 266 5.73 -0.52 -20.71
CA VAL A 266 5.13 -1.74 -20.17
C VAL A 266 3.72 -1.89 -20.71
N PRO A 267 3.38 -2.98 -21.41
CA PRO A 267 2.00 -3.27 -21.81
C PRO A 267 1.06 -3.28 -20.60
N PHE A 268 -0.11 -2.64 -20.74
CA PHE A 268 -1.02 -2.47 -19.59
C PHE A 268 -1.58 -3.79 -19.04
N ASP A 269 -1.58 -4.85 -19.83
CA ASP A 269 -1.94 -6.22 -19.41
C ASP A 269 -0.91 -6.85 -18.43
N ARG A 270 0.31 -6.30 -18.36
CA ARG A 270 1.30 -6.65 -17.33
C ARG A 270 1.16 -5.82 -16.03
N VAL A 271 0.26 -4.86 -16.01
CA VAL A 271 -0.01 -4.05 -14.80
C VAL A 271 -1.06 -4.77 -13.95
N VAL A 272 -0.65 -5.25 -12.79
CA VAL A 272 -1.58 -5.87 -11.84
C VAL A 272 -2.38 -4.79 -11.13
N SER A 273 -3.70 -4.86 -11.23
CA SER A 273 -4.60 -3.88 -10.61
C SER A 273 -5.88 -4.51 -10.09
N ASN A 274 -6.29 -4.06 -8.91
CA ASN A 274 -7.60 -4.33 -8.29
C ASN A 274 -8.36 -3.03 -7.96
N LEU A 275 -7.85 -1.91 -8.46
CA LEU A 275 -8.38 -0.56 -8.19
C LEU A 275 -9.89 -0.44 -8.48
N ARG A 276 -10.36 -1.11 -9.54
CA ARG A 276 -11.77 -1.10 -9.94
C ARG A 276 -12.70 -1.50 -8.79
N ASP A 277 -12.29 -2.49 -7.99
CA ASP A 277 -13.16 -3.17 -7.04
C ASP A 277 -12.95 -2.71 -5.59
N VAL A 278 -11.78 -2.13 -5.28
CA VAL A 278 -11.45 -1.73 -3.91
C VAL A 278 -11.13 -0.24 -3.73
N GLY A 279 -10.92 0.49 -4.84
CA GLY A 279 -10.50 1.88 -4.80
C GLY A 279 -9.03 2.05 -4.36
N ASN A 280 -8.64 3.29 -4.07
CA ASN A 280 -7.34 3.60 -3.51
C ASN A 280 -7.35 3.33 -1.99
N THR A 281 -6.66 2.28 -1.57
CA THR A 281 -6.56 1.85 -0.16
C THR A 281 -5.23 2.24 0.50
N VAL A 282 -4.59 3.31 0.01
CA VAL A 282 -3.38 3.92 0.57
C VAL A 282 -2.24 2.90 0.76
N ALA A 283 -1.75 2.67 2.00
CA ALA A 283 -0.66 1.70 2.25
C ALA A 283 -1.06 0.24 1.96
N ALA A 284 -2.34 -0.08 2.02
CA ALA A 284 -2.84 -1.41 1.71
C ALA A 284 -2.90 -1.73 0.21
N SER A 285 -2.77 -0.74 -0.67
CA SER A 285 -3.07 -0.87 -2.10
C SER A 285 -2.17 -1.90 -2.81
N ILE A 286 -0.86 -1.82 -2.63
CA ILE A 286 0.10 -2.76 -3.23
C ILE A 286 -0.13 -4.18 -2.70
N PRO A 287 -0.14 -4.45 -1.38
CA PRO A 287 -0.34 -5.82 -0.90
C PRO A 287 -1.72 -6.40 -1.23
N LEU A 288 -2.76 -5.58 -1.35
CA LEU A 288 -4.07 -6.02 -1.86
C LEU A 288 -4.01 -6.37 -3.37
N ALA A 289 -3.27 -5.59 -4.17
CA ALA A 289 -3.06 -5.91 -5.59
C ALA A 289 -2.22 -7.19 -5.76
N LEU A 290 -1.19 -7.39 -4.93
CA LEU A 290 -0.43 -8.66 -4.90
C LEU A 290 -1.33 -9.86 -4.58
N ALA A 291 -2.17 -9.75 -3.55
CA ALA A 291 -3.11 -10.79 -3.18
C ALA A 291 -4.17 -11.05 -4.26
N HIS A 292 -4.60 -10.02 -4.99
CA HIS A 292 -5.48 -10.15 -6.15
C HIS A 292 -4.78 -10.88 -7.28
N GLY A 293 -3.60 -10.43 -7.69
CA GLY A 293 -2.82 -11.02 -8.79
C GLY A 293 -2.46 -12.49 -8.53
N HIS A 294 -2.12 -12.82 -7.27
CA HIS A 294 -1.87 -14.20 -6.86
C HIS A 294 -3.13 -15.08 -6.99
N ARG A 295 -4.26 -14.65 -6.40
CA ARG A 295 -5.52 -15.42 -6.46
C ARG A 295 -6.06 -15.58 -7.87
N ALA A 296 -5.84 -14.60 -8.74
CA ALA A 296 -6.25 -14.64 -10.14
C ALA A 296 -5.30 -15.47 -11.02
N GLY A 297 -4.18 -16.00 -10.48
CA GLY A 297 -3.17 -16.72 -11.24
C GLY A 297 -2.38 -15.85 -12.23
N ILE A 298 -2.42 -14.51 -12.05
CA ILE A 298 -1.64 -13.56 -12.85
C ILE A 298 -0.17 -13.63 -12.44
N LEU A 299 0.10 -13.60 -11.12
CA LEU A 299 1.44 -13.71 -10.56
C LEU A 299 1.79 -15.18 -10.37
N GLN A 300 2.85 -15.64 -11.02
CA GLN A 300 3.33 -17.02 -10.98
C GLN A 300 4.73 -17.10 -10.36
N GLU A 301 5.06 -18.23 -9.76
CA GLU A 301 6.39 -18.45 -9.17
C GLU A 301 7.51 -18.18 -10.19
N GLY A 302 8.47 -17.37 -9.79
CA GLY A 302 9.61 -16.99 -10.61
C GLY A 302 9.42 -15.72 -11.44
N ASP A 303 8.20 -15.18 -11.55
CA ASP A 303 7.96 -13.92 -12.26
C ASP A 303 8.83 -12.80 -11.69
N ARG A 304 9.38 -11.98 -12.56
CA ARG A 304 10.09 -10.74 -12.21
C ARG A 304 9.07 -9.62 -11.98
N VAL A 305 8.86 -9.28 -10.73
CA VAL A 305 7.85 -8.32 -10.29
C VAL A 305 8.52 -7.04 -9.81
N VAL A 306 8.01 -5.91 -10.27
CA VAL A 306 8.39 -4.58 -9.78
C VAL A 306 7.20 -3.95 -9.08
N LEU A 307 7.38 -3.57 -7.82
CA LEU A 307 6.44 -2.76 -7.06
C LEU A 307 6.87 -1.31 -7.16
N THR A 308 5.94 -0.38 -7.29
CA THR A 308 6.25 1.06 -7.24
C THR A 308 5.13 1.85 -6.61
N GLY A 309 5.46 2.92 -5.91
CA GLY A 309 4.49 3.79 -5.26
C GLY A 309 4.95 5.23 -5.18
N PHE A 310 3.95 6.10 -5.07
CA PHE A 310 4.09 7.53 -4.82
C PHE A 310 3.02 7.96 -3.83
N GLY A 311 3.33 8.89 -2.93
CA GLY A 311 2.39 9.36 -1.93
C GLY A 311 2.77 10.67 -1.27
N ALA A 312 1.93 11.05 -0.31
CA ALA A 312 2.15 12.25 0.49
C ALA A 312 3.52 12.25 1.15
N GLY A 313 4.10 13.46 1.22
CA GLY A 313 5.40 13.69 1.79
C GLY A 313 6.17 14.78 1.04
N LEU A 314 6.41 14.79 -0.30
CA LEU A 314 6.18 13.64 -1.18
C LEU A 314 7.14 12.50 -0.85
N THR A 315 6.70 11.28 -1.12
CA THR A 315 7.55 10.09 -1.02
C THR A 315 7.31 9.20 -2.23
N TRP A 316 8.35 8.49 -2.68
CA TRP A 316 8.26 7.51 -3.76
C TRP A 316 9.19 6.35 -3.52
N GLY A 317 8.97 5.27 -4.26
CA GLY A 317 9.91 4.16 -4.24
C GLY A 317 9.50 3.01 -5.12
N ALA A 318 10.47 2.14 -5.38
CA ALA A 318 10.30 0.91 -6.12
C ALA A 318 11.08 -0.25 -5.48
N VAL A 319 10.59 -1.47 -5.68
CA VAL A 319 11.17 -2.73 -5.19
C VAL A 319 11.11 -3.77 -6.30
N ALA A 320 12.21 -4.50 -6.50
CA ALA A 320 12.27 -5.65 -7.41
C ALA A 320 12.32 -6.96 -6.62
N LEU A 321 11.59 -7.96 -7.08
CA LEU A 321 11.59 -9.30 -6.49
C LEU A 321 11.28 -10.36 -7.56
N HIS A 322 11.68 -11.60 -7.28
CA HIS A 322 11.09 -12.76 -7.94
C HIS A 322 9.84 -13.18 -7.16
N TRP A 323 8.73 -13.42 -7.85
CA TRP A 323 7.50 -13.83 -7.17
C TRP A 323 7.65 -15.21 -6.54
N PRO A 324 7.30 -15.40 -5.27
CA PRO A 324 7.41 -16.69 -4.60
C PRO A 324 6.26 -17.63 -4.94
N MET A 325 6.47 -18.92 -4.65
CA MET A 325 5.36 -19.84 -4.47
C MET A 325 4.66 -19.49 -3.15
N ILE A 326 3.41 -19.07 -3.22
CA ILE A 326 2.53 -18.77 -2.08
C ILE A 326 1.46 -19.87 -2.02
N VAL A 327 1.21 -20.40 -0.82
CA VAL A 327 0.21 -21.47 -0.56
C VAL A 327 -1.03 -20.90 0.13
#